data_f5624d0929f9b6b43f8997175c16f393
#
_entry.id   f5624d0929f9b6b43f8997175c16f393
#
_cell.length_a   1.000
_cell.length_b   1.000
_cell.length_c   1.000
_cell.angle_alpha   90.00
_cell.angle_beta   90.00
_cell.angle_gamma   90.00
#
_symmetry.space_group_name_H-M   'P 1'
#
loop_
_entity.id
_entity.type
_entity.pdbx_description
1 polymer ?
#
loop_
_entity_poly.entity_id
_entity_poly.type
_entity_poly.pdbx_seq_one_letter_code
_entity_poly.pdbx_strand_id
1 'polypeptide(L)'
;MVKVYTPRRLREKNRWLRSDGKPNFKDRLYSREPELSPLIRRDVPPINTLTTVLRTCELMSSQNTRLIAVTSGKGNIIGVITAMDIVDYLGGGSRHGLVSVSGFETIHEVLNLNVGKIMSENPIYVNINTPLHKVLELMINYGLGAVPVSSEDDIYAGVLTELEIMKYLSVKYVGIPVHKVMTREVLSVNSSTSLEEAMWMMISLGVRRLPVIDHNELKGMLTWKNIIDLIGTHKIYEILRYGLLREFKSLRVSDIMTTDVDIISPDADLSEVASAILRAATSSLLVVEEGVVVGIITERDVIYGLVVS
;
A
#
# COMPACT_ATOMS: atom_id res chain seq x y z
N MET A 1 -7.61 -12.66 14.35
CA MET A 1 -6.34 -12.99 13.66
C MET A 1 -6.20 -11.98 12.54
N VAL A 2 -5.23 -11.05 12.62
CA VAL A 2 -4.99 -10.04 11.60
C VAL A 2 -4.69 -10.76 10.29
N LYS A 3 -5.57 -10.68 9.29
CA LYS A 3 -5.26 -11.15 7.94
C LYS A 3 -4.30 -10.15 7.33
N VAL A 4 -3.02 -10.40 7.53
CA VAL A 4 -1.97 -9.69 6.82
C VAL A 4 -1.97 -10.24 5.39
N TYR A 5 -2.26 -9.40 4.40
CA TYR A 5 -2.01 -9.74 3.01
C TYR A 5 -0.51 -10.00 2.89
N THR A 6 -0.14 -11.28 2.76
CA THR A 6 1.27 -11.66 2.71
C THR A 6 1.81 -11.20 1.35
N PRO A 7 2.61 -10.15 1.28
CA PRO A 7 3.20 -9.73 0.02
C PRO A 7 3.97 -10.89 -0.60
N ARG A 8 3.95 -10.99 -1.92
CA ARG A 8 4.60 -12.08 -2.67
C ARG A 8 6.03 -12.35 -2.21
N ARG A 9 6.81 -11.30 -1.90
CA ARG A 9 8.20 -11.40 -1.41
C ARG A 9 8.36 -11.98 -0.01
N LEU A 10 7.35 -11.96 0.83
CA LEU A 10 7.42 -12.69 2.11
C LEU A 10 7.40 -14.21 1.92
N ARG A 11 6.97 -14.71 0.75
CA ARG A 11 7.12 -16.11 0.39
C ARG A 11 8.57 -16.48 0.08
N GLU A 12 9.41 -15.50 -0.32
CA GLU A 12 10.84 -15.61 -0.55
C GLU A 12 11.66 -15.20 0.69
N LYS A 13 11.19 -15.52 1.88
CA LYS A 13 11.75 -15.10 3.19
C LYS A 13 13.25 -15.30 3.34
N ASN A 14 13.80 -16.33 2.70
CA ASN A 14 15.20 -16.73 2.87
C ASN A 14 16.20 -15.70 2.34
N ARG A 15 15.79 -14.76 1.50
CA ARG A 15 16.68 -13.77 0.89
C ARG A 15 17.07 -12.63 1.86
N TRP A 16 16.27 -12.39 2.88
CA TRP A 16 16.36 -11.23 3.76
C TRP A 16 16.65 -11.58 5.22
N LEU A 17 16.71 -12.87 5.52
CA LEU A 17 16.89 -13.36 6.87
C LEU A 17 18.30 -13.92 7.07
N ARG A 18 18.85 -13.70 8.25
CA ARG A 18 20.02 -14.44 8.75
C ARG A 18 19.68 -15.91 8.88
N SER A 19 20.69 -16.75 9.07
CA SER A 19 20.52 -18.19 9.37
C SER A 19 19.69 -18.43 10.65
N ASP A 20 19.60 -17.46 11.55
CA ASP A 20 18.78 -17.48 12.77
C ASP A 20 17.32 -17.01 12.55
N GLY A 21 16.92 -16.76 11.29
CA GLY A 21 15.56 -16.32 10.94
C GLY A 21 15.27 -14.83 11.22
N LYS A 22 16.24 -14.06 11.68
CA LYS A 22 16.08 -12.62 11.93
C LYS A 22 16.44 -11.79 10.71
N PRO A 23 15.83 -10.61 10.52
CA PRO A 23 16.22 -9.69 9.47
C PRO A 23 17.71 -9.36 9.55
N ASN A 24 18.38 -9.37 8.40
CA ASN A 24 19.81 -9.07 8.30
C ASN A 24 20.00 -7.54 8.21
N PHE A 25 19.70 -6.83 9.30
CA PHE A 25 20.04 -5.41 9.38
C PHE A 25 21.54 -5.25 9.60
N LYS A 26 22.18 -4.41 8.76
CA LYS A 26 23.54 -3.94 9.08
C LYS A 26 23.46 -2.97 10.25
N ASP A 27 24.40 -3.10 11.17
CA ASP A 27 24.57 -2.25 12.36
C ASP A 27 24.88 -0.77 12.03
N ARG A 28 24.73 -0.35 10.75
CA ARG A 28 25.18 0.96 10.24
C ARG A 28 24.15 1.70 9.38
N LEU A 29 22.86 1.38 9.50
CA LEU A 29 21.81 2.16 8.81
C LEU A 29 21.89 3.65 9.15
N TYR A 30 22.32 3.97 10.36
CA TYR A 30 22.48 5.32 10.87
C TYR A 30 23.56 5.34 11.97
N SER A 31 24.26 6.46 12.09
CA SER A 31 25.30 6.64 13.13
C SER A 31 24.72 6.76 14.54
N ARG A 32 23.42 7.09 14.67
CA ARG A 32 22.65 7.18 15.90
C ARG A 32 21.23 6.77 15.61
N GLU A 33 20.61 5.99 16.51
CA GLU A 33 19.20 5.60 16.43
C GLU A 33 18.32 6.85 16.32
N PRO A 34 17.51 7.01 15.25
CA PRO A 34 16.62 8.17 15.12
C PRO A 34 15.43 8.03 16.05
N GLU A 35 14.97 9.16 16.55
CA GLU A 35 13.64 9.25 17.17
C GLU A 35 12.57 9.07 16.10
N LEU A 36 11.50 8.35 16.41
CA LEU A 36 10.39 8.17 15.47
C LEU A 36 9.59 9.46 15.26
N SER A 37 9.56 10.34 16.26
CA SER A 37 8.71 11.54 16.28
C SER A 37 8.75 12.39 15.00
N PRO A 38 9.93 12.70 14.40
CA PRO A 38 10.01 13.45 13.15
C PRO A 38 9.56 12.65 11.90
N LEU A 39 9.48 11.33 11.99
CA LEU A 39 9.08 10.47 10.88
C LEU A 39 7.56 10.20 10.85
N ILE A 40 6.85 10.54 11.93
CA ILE A 40 5.43 10.25 12.08
C ILE A 40 4.60 11.26 11.33
N ARG A 41 3.71 10.79 10.48
CA ARG A 41 2.66 11.58 9.84
C ARG A 41 1.53 11.83 10.83
N ARG A 42 1.45 13.05 11.34
CA ARG A 42 0.42 13.50 12.29
C ARG A 42 -0.79 14.11 11.60
N ASP A 43 -0.69 14.36 10.29
CA ASP A 43 -1.73 14.90 9.43
C ASP A 43 -2.82 13.87 9.06
N VAL A 44 -2.61 12.59 9.38
CA VAL A 44 -3.59 11.53 9.16
C VAL A 44 -4.47 11.39 10.40
N PRO A 45 -5.74 11.88 10.39
CA PRO A 45 -6.61 11.75 11.54
C PRO A 45 -7.08 10.30 11.72
N PRO A 46 -7.29 9.83 12.96
CA PRO A 46 -7.95 8.57 13.21
C PRO A 46 -9.46 8.67 12.94
N ILE A 47 -10.09 7.53 12.76
CA ILE A 47 -11.55 7.41 12.62
C ILE A 47 -12.13 6.52 13.71
N ASN A 48 -13.45 6.46 13.82
CA ASN A 48 -14.15 5.54 14.70
C ASN A 48 -14.83 4.41 13.91
N THR A 49 -15.35 3.41 14.59
CA THR A 49 -15.99 2.23 13.99
C THR A 49 -17.24 2.53 13.18
N LEU A 50 -17.90 3.66 13.42
CA LEU A 50 -19.12 4.10 12.72
C LEU A 50 -18.82 4.91 11.46
N THR A 51 -17.56 5.28 11.22
CA THR A 51 -17.15 5.97 9.98
C THR A 51 -17.46 5.08 8.78
N THR A 52 -18.03 5.65 7.73
CA THR A 52 -18.38 4.90 6.52
C THR A 52 -17.15 4.59 5.64
N VAL A 53 -17.28 3.58 4.78
CA VAL A 53 -16.26 3.28 3.75
C VAL A 53 -16.03 4.50 2.86
N LEU A 54 -17.10 5.20 2.44
CA LEU A 54 -16.98 6.42 1.64
C LEU A 54 -16.10 7.46 2.34
N ARG A 55 -16.44 7.80 3.59
CA ARG A 55 -15.66 8.80 4.35
C ARG A 55 -14.21 8.38 4.56
N THR A 56 -13.97 7.09 4.69
CA THR A 56 -12.61 6.54 4.80
C THR A 56 -11.83 6.70 3.50
N CYS A 57 -12.46 6.45 2.33
CA CYS A 57 -11.85 6.69 1.02
C CYS A 57 -11.54 8.18 0.81
N GLU A 58 -12.45 9.09 1.20
CA GLU A 58 -12.21 10.53 1.14
C GLU A 58 -10.97 10.95 1.96
N LEU A 59 -10.83 10.42 3.17
CA LEU A 59 -9.67 10.68 4.02
C LEU A 59 -8.40 10.06 3.43
N MET A 60 -8.45 8.82 2.96
CA MET A 60 -7.30 8.17 2.33
C MET A 60 -6.83 8.94 1.09
N SER A 61 -7.76 9.40 0.26
CA SER A 61 -7.47 10.17 -0.95
C SER A 61 -6.88 11.54 -0.61
N SER A 62 -7.56 12.32 0.25
CA SER A 62 -7.14 13.69 0.61
C SER A 62 -5.82 13.73 1.38
N GLN A 63 -5.57 12.75 2.25
CA GLN A 63 -4.33 12.63 3.02
C GLN A 63 -3.24 11.82 2.31
N ASN A 64 -3.51 11.31 1.10
CA ASN A 64 -2.60 10.43 0.39
C ASN A 64 -2.02 9.32 1.30
N THR A 65 -2.91 8.60 1.97
CA THR A 65 -2.55 7.52 2.91
C THR A 65 -3.25 6.22 2.57
N ARG A 66 -2.59 5.11 2.80
CA ARG A 66 -3.13 3.77 2.57
C ARG A 66 -3.60 3.06 3.83
N LEU A 67 -3.44 3.71 5.00
CA LEU A 67 -3.83 3.18 6.30
C LEU A 67 -4.39 4.30 7.15
N ILE A 68 -5.52 4.03 7.82
CA ILE A 68 -6.10 4.89 8.84
C ILE A 68 -6.32 4.04 10.09
N ALA A 69 -5.93 4.60 11.24
CA ALA A 69 -6.19 3.96 12.53
C ALA A 69 -7.65 4.15 12.93
N VAL A 70 -8.25 3.11 13.49
CA VAL A 70 -9.57 3.16 14.11
C VAL A 70 -9.38 3.23 15.62
N THR A 71 -9.95 4.26 16.24
CA THR A 71 -9.75 4.51 17.68
C THR A 71 -11.05 4.40 18.46
N SER A 72 -10.90 4.08 19.74
CA SER A 72 -11.97 4.19 20.74
C SER A 72 -12.29 5.66 21.05
N GLY A 73 -13.37 5.91 21.76
CA GLY A 73 -13.71 7.25 22.27
C GLY A 73 -12.66 7.86 23.21
N LYS A 74 -11.74 7.05 23.73
CA LYS A 74 -10.59 7.51 24.53
C LYS A 74 -9.32 7.78 23.71
N GLY A 75 -9.34 7.52 22.40
CA GLY A 75 -8.21 7.70 21.50
C GLY A 75 -7.27 6.50 21.39
N ASN A 76 -7.52 5.38 22.09
CA ASN A 76 -6.71 4.17 21.96
C ASN A 76 -6.94 3.51 20.60
N ILE A 77 -5.91 2.95 20.02
CA ILE A 77 -5.96 2.23 18.74
C ILE A 77 -6.64 0.87 18.96
N ILE A 78 -7.82 0.66 18.35
CA ILE A 78 -8.59 -0.59 18.44
C ILE A 78 -8.63 -1.36 17.13
N GLY A 79 -8.28 -0.73 16.03
CA GLY A 79 -8.28 -1.32 14.70
C GLY A 79 -7.51 -0.50 13.69
N VAL A 80 -7.39 -1.05 12.50
CA VAL A 80 -6.91 -0.34 11.31
C VAL A 80 -7.77 -0.69 10.12
N ILE A 81 -7.90 0.27 9.22
CA ILE A 81 -8.46 0.05 7.88
C ILE A 81 -7.40 0.44 6.86
N THR A 82 -7.10 -0.48 5.94
CA THR A 82 -6.16 -0.23 4.84
C THR A 82 -6.89 -0.13 3.52
N ALA A 83 -6.26 0.50 2.53
CA ALA A 83 -6.78 0.52 1.17
C ALA A 83 -7.06 -0.90 0.63
N MET A 84 -6.21 -1.88 0.98
CA MET A 84 -6.41 -3.27 0.57
C MET A 84 -7.59 -3.94 1.28
N ASP A 85 -7.96 -3.53 2.50
CA ASP A 85 -9.20 -4.01 3.15
C ASP A 85 -10.44 -3.53 2.40
N ILE A 86 -10.39 -2.30 1.87
CA ILE A 86 -11.46 -1.74 1.03
C ILE A 86 -11.50 -2.44 -0.34
N VAL A 87 -10.34 -2.67 -0.96
CA VAL A 87 -10.25 -3.43 -2.23
C VAL A 87 -10.76 -4.86 -2.04
N ASP A 88 -10.43 -5.54 -0.92
CA ASP A 88 -10.96 -6.87 -0.56
C ASP A 88 -12.50 -6.85 -0.44
N TYR A 89 -13.01 -5.85 0.24
CA TYR A 89 -14.45 -5.67 0.44
C TYR A 89 -15.20 -5.45 -0.89
N LEU A 90 -14.64 -4.66 -1.80
CA LEU A 90 -15.25 -4.33 -3.10
C LEU A 90 -15.02 -5.42 -4.15
N GLY A 91 -13.85 -6.05 -4.17
CA GLY A 91 -13.32 -6.84 -5.27
C GLY A 91 -13.46 -8.35 -5.14
N GLY A 92 -14.30 -8.87 -4.26
CA GLY A 92 -14.57 -10.30 -4.18
C GLY A 92 -13.65 -11.10 -3.26
N GLY A 93 -12.87 -10.45 -2.40
CA GLY A 93 -12.04 -11.10 -1.39
C GLY A 93 -12.83 -11.60 -0.17
N SER A 94 -12.15 -11.86 0.92
CA SER A 94 -12.77 -12.47 2.12
C SER A 94 -13.81 -11.59 2.81
N ARG A 95 -13.68 -10.25 2.70
CA ARG A 95 -14.64 -9.27 3.24
C ARG A 95 -15.84 -9.06 2.32
N HIS A 96 -15.73 -9.43 1.06
CA HIS A 96 -16.81 -9.30 0.07
C HIS A 96 -18.06 -10.12 0.42
N GLY A 97 -17.92 -11.17 1.23
CA GLY A 97 -19.05 -11.92 1.76
C GLY A 97 -20.11 -11.05 2.43
N LEU A 98 -19.70 -9.92 3.04
CA LEU A 98 -20.62 -8.94 3.62
C LEU A 98 -21.53 -8.28 2.58
N VAL A 99 -21.02 -7.98 1.38
CA VAL A 99 -21.79 -7.41 0.28
C VAL A 99 -22.89 -8.38 -0.17
N SER A 100 -22.51 -9.65 -0.37
CA SER A 100 -23.42 -10.70 -0.80
C SER A 100 -24.49 -11.01 0.24
N VAL A 101 -24.11 -11.12 1.52
CA VAL A 101 -25.05 -11.40 2.62
C VAL A 101 -26.01 -10.23 2.86
N SER A 102 -25.54 -8.98 2.67
CA SER A 102 -26.37 -7.78 2.86
C SER A 102 -27.30 -7.51 1.68
N GLY A 103 -27.10 -8.18 0.54
CA GLY A 103 -27.94 -7.98 -0.65
C GLY A 103 -27.76 -6.59 -1.28
N PHE A 104 -26.61 -5.94 -1.12
CA PHE A 104 -26.33 -4.62 -1.68
C PHE A 104 -26.32 -4.67 -3.21
N GLU A 105 -27.08 -3.80 -3.83
CA GLU A 105 -27.18 -3.67 -5.29
C GLU A 105 -26.53 -2.39 -5.81
N THR A 106 -26.46 -1.36 -4.98
CA THR A 106 -25.92 -0.06 -5.37
C THR A 106 -24.57 0.19 -4.73
N ILE A 107 -23.75 1.01 -5.41
CA ILE A 107 -22.46 1.44 -4.86
C ILE A 107 -22.65 2.30 -3.59
N HIS A 108 -23.75 3.05 -3.51
CA HIS A 108 -24.09 3.87 -2.36
C HIS A 108 -24.27 3.02 -1.09
N GLU A 109 -25.02 1.91 -1.18
CA GLU A 109 -25.21 1.00 -0.03
C GLU A 109 -23.89 0.40 0.43
N VAL A 110 -23.08 -0.04 -0.51
CA VAL A 110 -21.74 -0.60 -0.22
C VAL A 110 -20.85 0.42 0.45
N LEU A 111 -20.81 1.65 -0.03
CA LEU A 111 -19.95 2.71 0.49
C LEU A 111 -20.44 3.31 1.83
N ASN A 112 -21.72 3.14 2.16
CA ASN A 112 -22.28 3.54 3.45
C ASN A 112 -22.08 2.52 4.57
N LEU A 113 -21.49 1.36 4.29
CA LEU A 113 -21.14 0.40 5.34
C LEU A 113 -20.14 1.04 6.33
N ASN A 114 -20.35 0.81 7.62
CA ASN A 114 -19.43 1.24 8.66
C ASN A 114 -18.14 0.42 8.63
N VAL A 115 -16.98 1.09 8.72
CA VAL A 115 -15.66 0.42 8.66
C VAL A 115 -15.41 -0.57 9.79
N GLY A 116 -16.10 -0.43 10.92
CA GLY A 116 -16.05 -1.41 12.00
C GLY A 116 -16.42 -2.83 11.58
N LYS A 117 -17.13 -3.01 10.44
CA LYS A 117 -17.46 -4.33 9.89
C LYS A 117 -16.35 -4.98 9.07
N ILE A 118 -15.41 -4.15 8.56
CA ILE A 118 -14.35 -4.59 7.63
C ILE A 118 -12.94 -4.28 8.11
N MET A 119 -12.78 -3.50 9.19
CA MET A 119 -11.47 -3.18 9.75
C MET A 119 -10.75 -4.45 10.25
N SER A 120 -9.44 -4.37 10.35
CA SER A 120 -8.63 -5.35 11.06
C SER A 120 -8.58 -4.97 12.54
N GLU A 121 -9.13 -5.82 13.40
CA GLU A 121 -9.11 -5.66 14.86
C GLU A 121 -7.76 -6.05 15.44
N ASN A 122 -7.41 -5.49 16.61
CA ASN A 122 -6.15 -5.77 17.32
C ASN A 122 -4.92 -5.62 16.40
N PRO A 123 -4.73 -4.43 15.81
CA PRO A 123 -3.67 -4.21 14.84
C PRO A 123 -2.28 -4.22 15.49
N ILE A 124 -1.27 -4.48 14.68
CA ILE A 124 0.11 -4.21 15.07
C ILE A 124 0.32 -2.70 15.00
N TYR A 125 0.69 -2.08 16.12
CA TYR A 125 1.11 -0.69 16.21
C TYR A 125 2.35 -0.56 17.09
N VAL A 126 2.98 0.58 17.08
CA VAL A 126 4.21 0.83 17.85
C VAL A 126 4.06 2.07 18.73
N ASN A 127 4.78 2.09 19.85
CA ASN A 127 4.87 3.29 20.67
C ASN A 127 5.87 4.30 20.05
N ILE A 128 5.67 5.59 20.27
CA ILE A 128 6.53 6.67 19.76
C ILE A 128 8.00 6.50 20.15
N ASN A 129 8.28 5.81 21.26
CA ASN A 129 9.62 5.54 21.77
C ASN A 129 10.22 4.22 21.23
N THR A 130 9.50 3.51 20.34
CA THR A 130 10.02 2.26 19.74
C THR A 130 11.20 2.58 18.82
N PRO A 131 12.36 1.91 18.95
CA PRO A 131 13.49 2.12 18.06
C PRO A 131 13.14 1.80 16.60
N LEU A 132 13.66 2.59 15.64
CA LEU A 132 13.34 2.43 14.21
C LEU A 132 13.67 1.02 13.69
N HIS A 133 14.78 0.42 14.12
CA HIS A 133 15.12 -0.95 13.70
C HIS A 133 14.05 -1.98 14.12
N LYS A 134 13.39 -1.79 15.29
CA LYS A 134 12.29 -2.65 15.71
C LYS A 134 11.04 -2.44 14.88
N VAL A 135 10.77 -1.20 14.48
CA VAL A 135 9.66 -0.92 13.56
C VAL A 135 9.91 -1.58 12.20
N LEU A 136 11.11 -1.46 11.65
CA LEU A 136 11.51 -2.12 10.40
C LEU A 136 11.39 -3.64 10.50
N GLU A 137 11.81 -4.24 11.62
CA GLU A 137 11.67 -5.66 11.89
C GLU A 137 10.20 -6.11 11.85
N LEU A 138 9.30 -5.35 12.49
CA LEU A 138 7.85 -5.61 12.46
C LEU A 138 7.29 -5.46 11.03
N MET A 139 7.64 -4.37 10.35
CA MET A 139 7.16 -4.14 8.98
C MET A 139 7.58 -5.25 8.03
N ILE A 140 8.81 -5.75 8.15
CA ILE A 140 9.34 -6.85 7.34
C ILE A 140 8.66 -8.17 7.70
N ASN A 141 8.62 -8.53 8.98
CA ASN A 141 8.11 -9.83 9.42
C ASN A 141 6.61 -10.02 9.11
N TYR A 142 5.84 -8.92 9.17
CA TYR A 142 4.41 -8.95 8.94
C TYR A 142 3.98 -8.35 7.58
N GLY A 143 4.93 -7.93 6.74
CA GLY A 143 4.62 -7.37 5.43
C GLY A 143 3.88 -6.02 5.48
N LEU A 144 4.07 -5.27 6.57
CA LEU A 144 3.37 -4.00 6.78
C LEU A 144 4.05 -2.90 5.97
N GLY A 145 3.26 -2.12 5.26
CA GLY A 145 3.77 -0.94 4.55
C GLY A 145 3.54 0.36 5.31
N ALA A 146 2.77 0.28 6.40
CA ALA A 146 2.50 1.37 7.32
C ALA A 146 2.13 0.78 8.68
N VAL A 147 2.42 1.49 9.76
CA VAL A 147 2.04 1.12 11.13
C VAL A 147 1.48 2.34 11.86
N PRO A 148 0.40 2.20 12.62
CA PRO A 148 -0.04 3.24 13.54
C PRO A 148 0.99 3.42 14.65
N VAL A 149 1.07 4.64 15.16
CA VAL A 149 1.96 4.99 16.28
C VAL A 149 1.11 5.51 17.42
N SER A 150 1.36 5.02 18.64
CA SER A 150 0.78 5.56 19.86
C SER A 150 1.76 6.48 20.60
N SER A 151 1.22 7.38 21.41
CA SER A 151 1.97 8.15 22.41
C SER A 151 2.40 7.26 23.58
N GLU A 152 3.08 7.85 24.56
CA GLU A 152 3.43 7.18 25.83
C GLU A 152 2.19 6.73 26.62
N ASP A 153 1.09 7.49 26.52
CA ASP A 153 -0.20 7.20 27.16
C ASP A 153 -1.09 6.22 26.36
N ASP A 154 -0.53 5.53 25.36
CA ASP A 154 -1.22 4.61 24.46
C ASP A 154 -2.37 5.26 23.65
N ILE A 155 -2.28 6.54 23.37
CA ILE A 155 -3.21 7.29 22.53
C ILE A 155 -2.62 7.42 21.12
N TYR A 156 -3.45 7.34 20.08
CA TYR A 156 -3.03 7.51 18.70
C TYR A 156 -2.24 8.81 18.49
N ALA A 157 -1.06 8.70 17.91
CA ALA A 157 -0.14 9.81 17.66
C ALA A 157 0.13 10.07 16.17
N GLY A 158 -0.24 9.15 15.29
CA GLY A 158 -0.04 9.27 13.85
C GLY A 158 0.26 7.93 13.17
N VAL A 159 0.78 8.00 11.95
CA VAL A 159 1.15 6.84 11.13
C VAL A 159 2.59 6.97 10.66
N LEU A 160 3.34 5.86 10.71
CA LEU A 160 4.66 5.73 10.09
C LEU A 160 4.53 4.84 8.85
N THR A 161 5.02 5.30 7.70
CA THR A 161 4.94 4.55 6.43
C THR A 161 6.31 4.24 5.85
N GLU A 162 6.37 3.27 4.92
CA GLU A 162 7.59 2.98 4.16
C GLU A 162 8.14 4.23 3.48
N LEU A 163 7.26 5.15 3.03
CA LEU A 163 7.67 6.38 2.36
C LEU A 163 8.47 7.32 3.27
N GLU A 164 8.02 7.56 4.49
CA GLU A 164 8.72 8.41 5.46
C GLU A 164 10.06 7.79 5.87
N ILE A 165 10.09 6.47 6.06
CA ILE A 165 11.33 5.75 6.36
C ILE A 165 12.30 5.85 5.17
N MET A 166 11.81 5.65 3.95
CA MET A 166 12.61 5.78 2.74
C MET A 166 13.17 7.21 2.60
N LYS A 167 12.36 8.24 2.82
CA LYS A 167 12.82 9.65 2.83
C LYS A 167 13.98 9.86 3.79
N TYR A 168 13.88 9.29 4.98
CA TYR A 168 14.93 9.41 6.00
C TYR A 168 16.21 8.68 5.60
N LEU A 169 16.10 7.49 5.00
CA LEU A 169 17.23 6.64 4.65
C LEU A 169 17.90 7.00 3.32
N SER A 170 17.20 7.65 2.40
CA SER A 170 17.59 7.77 0.98
C SER A 170 18.51 8.93 0.63
N VAL A 171 19.22 9.51 1.59
CA VAL A 171 19.95 10.81 1.38
C VAL A 171 21.26 10.69 0.61
N LYS A 172 21.80 9.47 0.31
CA LYS A 172 23.15 9.31 -0.28
C LYS A 172 23.19 8.22 -1.34
N TYR A 173 24.11 8.37 -2.31
CA TYR A 173 24.52 7.31 -3.22
C TYR A 173 24.95 6.07 -2.42
N VAL A 174 24.37 4.92 -2.75
CA VAL A 174 24.56 3.66 -2.00
C VAL A 174 25.31 2.59 -2.78
N GLY A 175 25.51 2.75 -4.08
CA GLY A 175 26.21 1.80 -4.93
C GLY A 175 25.48 0.48 -5.15
N ILE A 176 24.15 0.49 -5.01
CA ILE A 176 23.30 -0.71 -5.20
C ILE A 176 22.44 -0.51 -6.43
N PRO A 177 22.70 -1.26 -7.52
CA PRO A 177 21.90 -1.16 -8.71
C PRO A 177 20.52 -1.82 -8.52
N VAL A 178 19.51 -1.25 -9.19
CA VAL A 178 18.10 -1.66 -9.19
C VAL A 178 17.93 -3.16 -9.44
N HIS A 179 18.64 -3.70 -10.43
CA HIS A 179 18.50 -5.12 -10.83
C HIS A 179 18.80 -6.13 -9.70
N LYS A 180 19.52 -5.71 -8.64
CA LYS A 180 19.79 -6.57 -7.47
C LYS A 180 18.60 -6.68 -6.52
N VAL A 181 17.71 -5.68 -6.50
CA VAL A 181 16.63 -5.58 -5.51
C VAL A 181 15.23 -5.56 -6.12
N MET A 182 15.08 -5.24 -7.41
CA MET A 182 13.78 -5.20 -8.10
C MET A 182 13.04 -6.53 -8.05
N THR A 183 11.73 -6.50 -8.19
CA THR A 183 10.90 -7.68 -8.48
C THR A 183 10.91 -7.93 -9.98
N ARG A 184 11.47 -9.07 -10.44
CA ARG A 184 11.57 -9.42 -11.87
C ARG A 184 10.28 -9.96 -12.47
N GLU A 185 9.52 -10.76 -11.71
CA GLU A 185 8.26 -11.30 -12.17
C GLU A 185 7.15 -10.25 -12.01
N VAL A 186 6.93 -9.49 -13.05
CA VAL A 186 5.91 -8.43 -13.07
C VAL A 186 4.56 -9.06 -13.42
N LEU A 187 3.60 -8.92 -12.48
CA LEU A 187 2.21 -9.28 -12.72
C LEU A 187 1.53 -8.10 -13.39
N SER A 188 0.91 -8.32 -14.54
CA SER A 188 0.23 -7.28 -15.32
C SER A 188 -1.19 -7.66 -15.69
N VAL A 189 -1.96 -6.68 -16.12
CA VAL A 189 -3.32 -6.83 -16.66
C VAL A 189 -3.43 -6.13 -18.01
N ASN A 190 -4.46 -6.44 -18.78
CA ASN A 190 -4.79 -5.70 -20.00
C ASN A 190 -5.66 -4.47 -19.67
N SER A 191 -5.65 -3.47 -20.52
CA SER A 191 -6.47 -2.27 -20.37
C SER A 191 -7.99 -2.58 -20.34
N SER A 192 -8.41 -3.64 -21.03
CA SER A 192 -9.79 -4.14 -21.07
C SER A 192 -10.19 -5.01 -19.90
N THR A 193 -9.28 -5.40 -19.04
CA THR A 193 -9.57 -6.19 -17.82
C THR A 193 -10.60 -5.46 -16.96
N SER A 194 -11.56 -6.18 -16.40
CA SER A 194 -12.55 -5.58 -15.50
C SER A 194 -11.92 -5.18 -14.17
N LEU A 195 -12.50 -4.15 -13.54
CA LEU A 195 -12.04 -3.69 -12.24
C LEU A 195 -12.20 -4.79 -11.17
N GLU A 196 -13.27 -5.58 -11.24
CA GLU A 196 -13.49 -6.74 -10.35
C GLU A 196 -12.33 -7.74 -10.46
N GLU A 197 -11.96 -8.14 -11.67
CA GLU A 197 -10.86 -9.08 -11.91
C GLU A 197 -9.52 -8.51 -11.44
N ALA A 198 -9.25 -7.25 -11.75
CA ALA A 198 -8.02 -6.58 -11.32
C ALA A 198 -7.93 -6.49 -9.78
N MET A 199 -9.02 -6.13 -9.10
CA MET A 199 -9.09 -6.12 -7.63
C MET A 199 -8.88 -7.52 -7.06
N TRP A 200 -9.54 -8.54 -7.64
CA TRP A 200 -9.35 -9.93 -7.23
C TRP A 200 -7.88 -10.37 -7.38
N MET A 201 -7.22 -10.01 -8.48
CA MET A 201 -5.79 -10.28 -8.68
C MET A 201 -4.93 -9.59 -7.62
N MET A 202 -5.20 -8.31 -7.30
CA MET A 202 -4.46 -7.60 -6.24
C MET A 202 -4.56 -8.34 -4.90
N ILE A 203 -5.74 -8.82 -4.55
CA ILE A 203 -6.00 -9.50 -3.27
C ILE A 203 -5.38 -10.89 -3.25
N SER A 204 -5.66 -11.71 -4.27
CA SER A 204 -5.25 -13.12 -4.32
C SER A 204 -3.73 -13.29 -4.44
N LEU A 205 -3.07 -12.36 -5.13
CA LEU A 205 -1.62 -12.38 -5.37
C LEU A 205 -0.84 -11.50 -4.36
N GLY A 206 -1.54 -10.77 -3.51
CA GLY A 206 -0.92 -9.92 -2.49
C GLY A 206 -0.14 -8.74 -3.08
N VAL A 207 -0.58 -8.20 -4.23
CA VAL A 207 0.04 -7.05 -4.91
C VAL A 207 -0.86 -5.84 -4.83
N ARG A 208 -0.28 -4.65 -4.81
CA ARG A 208 -0.99 -3.38 -4.69
C ARG A 208 -0.99 -2.56 -5.97
N ARG A 209 -0.32 -3.07 -6.99
CA ARG A 209 -0.09 -2.41 -8.29
C ARG A 209 -0.06 -3.46 -9.38
N LEU A 210 -0.66 -3.13 -10.51
CA LEU A 210 -0.68 -3.96 -11.71
C LEU A 210 -0.33 -3.07 -12.90
N PRO A 211 0.87 -3.21 -13.49
CA PRO A 211 1.15 -2.63 -14.79
C PRO A 211 0.12 -3.07 -15.82
N VAL A 212 -0.29 -2.14 -16.66
CA VAL A 212 -1.26 -2.38 -17.74
C VAL A 212 -0.49 -2.51 -19.04
N ILE A 213 -0.53 -3.70 -19.63
CA ILE A 213 0.26 -4.05 -20.81
C ILE A 213 -0.67 -4.66 -21.87
N ASP A 214 -0.76 -4.02 -23.03
CA ASP A 214 -1.47 -4.53 -24.19
C ASP A 214 -0.46 -4.80 -25.31
N HIS A 215 -0.50 -5.98 -25.89
CA HIS A 215 0.38 -6.37 -27.02
C HIS A 215 1.87 -6.07 -26.78
N ASN A 216 2.36 -6.32 -25.58
CA ASN A 216 3.72 -6.02 -25.10
C ASN A 216 4.04 -4.51 -24.96
N GLU A 217 3.07 -3.63 -25.09
CA GLU A 217 3.24 -2.19 -24.88
C GLU A 217 2.69 -1.79 -23.51
N LEU A 218 3.47 -1.03 -22.76
CA LEU A 218 3.04 -0.42 -21.52
C LEU A 218 2.00 0.68 -21.80
N LYS A 219 0.80 0.53 -21.24
CA LYS A 219 -0.31 1.48 -21.36
C LYS A 219 -0.53 2.33 -20.10
N GLY A 220 -0.12 1.83 -18.94
CA GLY A 220 -0.33 2.52 -17.68
C GLY A 220 -0.08 1.62 -16.47
N MET A 221 -0.60 2.05 -15.33
CA MET A 221 -0.56 1.30 -14.08
C MET A 221 -1.87 1.46 -13.33
N LEU A 222 -2.46 0.35 -12.90
CA LEU A 222 -3.54 0.33 -11.92
C LEU A 222 -2.96 0.11 -10.53
N THR A 223 -3.32 0.96 -9.59
CA THR A 223 -2.90 0.88 -8.19
C THR A 223 -4.11 0.90 -7.25
N TRP A 224 -3.90 0.49 -5.98
CA TRP A 224 -4.91 0.70 -4.95
C TRP A 224 -5.39 2.16 -4.87
N LYS A 225 -4.47 3.11 -5.13
CA LYS A 225 -4.77 4.55 -5.08
C LYS A 225 -5.80 4.96 -6.13
N ASN A 226 -5.72 4.42 -7.34
CA ASN A 226 -6.70 4.71 -8.39
C ASN A 226 -8.12 4.31 -7.95
N ILE A 227 -8.25 3.17 -7.25
CA ILE A 227 -9.54 2.68 -6.74
C ILE A 227 -10.05 3.57 -5.60
N ILE A 228 -9.18 3.90 -4.65
CA ILE A 228 -9.53 4.78 -3.53
C ILE A 228 -9.85 6.20 -3.99
N ASP A 229 -9.07 6.75 -4.92
CA ASP A 229 -9.30 8.09 -5.45
C ASP A 229 -10.58 8.17 -6.27
N LEU A 230 -10.92 7.14 -7.07
CA LEU A 230 -12.18 7.08 -7.79
C LEU A 230 -13.38 7.28 -6.86
N ILE A 231 -13.31 6.68 -5.66
CA ILE A 231 -14.36 6.77 -4.65
C ILE A 231 -14.24 8.07 -3.85
N GLY A 232 -13.04 8.34 -3.31
CA GLY A 232 -12.78 9.44 -2.37
C GLY A 232 -12.88 10.83 -2.99
N THR A 233 -12.69 10.96 -4.31
CA THR A 233 -12.92 12.20 -5.06
C THR A 233 -14.32 12.29 -5.65
N HIS A 234 -15.18 11.32 -5.38
CA HIS A 234 -16.56 11.23 -5.90
C HIS A 234 -16.68 11.02 -7.42
N LYS A 235 -15.58 10.84 -8.15
CA LYS A 235 -15.61 10.57 -9.61
C LYS A 235 -16.42 9.34 -9.98
N ILE A 236 -16.55 8.38 -9.06
CA ILE A 236 -17.38 7.20 -9.24
C ILE A 236 -18.83 7.55 -9.63
N TYR A 237 -19.41 8.63 -9.06
CA TYR A 237 -20.78 9.07 -9.35
C TYR A 237 -20.92 9.79 -10.71
N GLU A 238 -19.81 10.22 -11.31
CA GLU A 238 -19.77 10.80 -12.65
C GLU A 238 -19.70 9.71 -13.73
N ILE A 239 -19.02 8.57 -13.40
CA ILE A 239 -18.78 7.48 -14.35
C ILE A 239 -19.93 6.48 -14.39
N LEU A 240 -20.54 6.17 -13.22
CA LEU A 240 -21.63 5.20 -13.16
C LEU A 240 -22.96 5.84 -13.58
N ARG A 241 -23.64 5.19 -14.53
CA ARG A 241 -24.92 5.70 -15.08
C ARG A 241 -26.08 5.53 -14.12
N TYR A 242 -26.14 4.40 -13.43
CA TYR A 242 -27.25 4.04 -12.54
C TYR A 242 -26.80 3.83 -11.10
N GLY A 243 -25.51 3.97 -10.80
CA GLY A 243 -24.94 3.78 -9.48
C GLY A 243 -24.99 2.33 -8.98
N LEU A 244 -25.08 1.37 -9.89
CA LEU A 244 -25.19 -0.04 -9.54
C LEU A 244 -23.80 -0.62 -9.25
N LEU A 245 -23.71 -1.50 -8.27
CA LEU A 245 -22.48 -2.21 -7.92
C LEU A 245 -21.91 -3.00 -9.12
N ARG A 246 -22.76 -3.61 -9.93
CA ARG A 246 -22.34 -4.32 -11.15
C ARG A 246 -21.69 -3.40 -12.19
N GLU A 247 -22.11 -2.13 -12.29
CA GLU A 247 -21.47 -1.15 -13.18
C GLU A 247 -20.06 -0.86 -12.69
N PHE A 248 -19.89 -0.61 -11.40
CA PHE A 248 -18.57 -0.41 -10.80
C PHE A 248 -17.62 -1.58 -11.06
N LYS A 249 -18.10 -2.80 -10.83
CA LYS A 249 -17.32 -4.03 -11.06
C LYS A 249 -16.92 -4.23 -12.52
N SER A 250 -17.77 -3.80 -13.46
CA SER A 250 -17.54 -3.92 -14.90
C SER A 250 -16.74 -2.78 -15.52
N LEU A 251 -16.39 -1.73 -14.75
CA LEU A 251 -15.45 -0.71 -15.23
C LEU A 251 -14.16 -1.38 -15.74
N ARG A 252 -13.58 -0.83 -16.79
CA ARG A 252 -12.32 -1.33 -17.33
C ARG A 252 -11.15 -0.69 -16.58
N VAL A 253 -10.05 -1.39 -16.51
CA VAL A 253 -8.80 -0.84 -15.97
C VAL A 253 -8.42 0.46 -16.67
N SER A 254 -8.62 0.56 -18.00
CA SER A 254 -8.38 1.77 -18.79
C SER A 254 -9.16 3.00 -18.32
N ASP A 255 -10.31 2.81 -17.65
CA ASP A 255 -11.18 3.93 -17.24
C ASP A 255 -10.61 4.68 -16.03
N ILE A 256 -9.72 4.01 -15.26
CA ILE A 256 -9.21 4.54 -13.99
C ILE A 256 -7.69 4.47 -13.82
N MET A 257 -6.96 3.75 -14.69
CA MET A 257 -5.50 3.61 -14.57
C MET A 257 -4.78 4.96 -14.68
N THR A 258 -3.57 5.05 -14.14
CA THR A 258 -2.62 6.12 -14.41
C THR A 258 -1.86 5.78 -15.68
N THR A 259 -1.85 6.70 -16.66
CA THR A 259 -1.14 6.51 -17.95
C THR A 259 0.29 7.02 -17.92
N ASP A 260 0.57 8.01 -17.09
CA ASP A 260 1.91 8.54 -16.87
C ASP A 260 2.62 7.70 -15.81
N VAL A 261 3.46 6.77 -16.26
CA VAL A 261 4.15 5.79 -15.41
C VAL A 261 5.65 6.06 -15.46
N ASP A 262 6.21 6.32 -14.30
CA ASP A 262 7.64 6.52 -14.17
C ASP A 262 8.41 5.21 -14.39
N ILE A 263 9.48 5.31 -15.18
CA ILE A 263 10.38 4.19 -15.51
C ILE A 263 11.80 4.46 -15.01
N ILE A 264 12.57 3.38 -14.84
CA ILE A 264 13.97 3.47 -14.44
C ILE A 264 14.80 2.35 -15.08
N SER A 265 16.11 2.62 -15.27
CA SER A 265 17.06 1.60 -15.76
C SER A 265 17.37 0.55 -14.69
N PRO A 266 17.61 -0.73 -15.05
CA PRO A 266 18.08 -1.75 -14.13
C PRO A 266 19.43 -1.45 -13.47
N ASP A 267 20.27 -0.59 -14.10
CA ASP A 267 21.58 -0.22 -13.59
C ASP A 267 21.58 1.08 -12.74
N ALA A 268 20.45 1.75 -12.63
CA ALA A 268 20.31 2.95 -11.77
C ALA A 268 20.60 2.61 -10.29
N ASP A 269 21.14 3.59 -9.56
CA ASP A 269 21.37 3.44 -8.11
C ASP A 269 20.06 3.56 -7.31
N LEU A 270 19.98 2.89 -6.16
CA LEU A 270 18.80 2.98 -5.28
C LEU A 270 18.51 4.40 -4.79
N SER A 271 19.50 5.29 -4.70
CA SER A 271 19.27 6.69 -4.36
C SER A 271 18.51 7.44 -5.45
N GLU A 272 18.75 7.10 -6.72
CA GLU A 272 17.98 7.63 -7.85
C GLU A 272 16.53 7.13 -7.80
N VAL A 273 16.34 5.83 -7.52
CA VAL A 273 15.00 5.24 -7.32
C VAL A 273 14.25 5.95 -6.21
N ALA A 274 14.87 6.13 -5.05
CA ALA A 274 14.26 6.81 -3.92
C ALA A 274 13.81 8.23 -4.30
N SER A 275 14.69 8.97 -4.98
CA SER A 275 14.40 10.32 -5.47
C SER A 275 13.27 10.34 -6.51
N ALA A 276 13.20 9.34 -7.38
CA ALA A 276 12.16 9.20 -8.39
C ALA A 276 10.81 8.82 -7.76
N ILE A 277 10.78 7.84 -6.84
CA ILE A 277 9.54 7.43 -6.13
C ILE A 277 8.91 8.60 -5.36
N LEU A 278 9.72 9.50 -4.79
CA LEU A 278 9.21 10.67 -4.09
C LEU A 278 8.43 11.64 -5.01
N ARG A 279 8.70 11.60 -6.31
CA ARG A 279 8.00 12.37 -7.34
C ARG A 279 6.93 11.58 -8.08
N ALA A 280 7.04 10.25 -8.08
CA ALA A 280 6.19 9.36 -8.84
C ALA A 280 4.74 9.36 -8.34
N ALA A 281 3.80 9.41 -9.25
CA ALA A 281 2.36 9.34 -8.95
C ALA A 281 1.95 7.98 -8.34
N THR A 282 2.68 6.92 -8.67
CA THR A 282 2.34 5.53 -8.32
C THR A 282 3.13 4.96 -7.14
N SER A 283 4.04 5.74 -6.54
CA SER A 283 4.97 5.31 -5.48
C SER A 283 5.73 4.02 -5.85
N SER A 284 6.05 3.86 -7.14
CA SER A 284 6.81 2.74 -7.69
C SER A 284 7.29 3.11 -9.09
N LEU A 285 8.33 2.44 -9.55
CA LEU A 285 8.87 2.61 -10.89
C LEU A 285 8.85 1.26 -11.61
N LEU A 286 8.57 1.28 -12.91
CA LEU A 286 8.82 0.12 -13.75
C LEU A 286 10.27 0.12 -14.19
N VAL A 287 10.91 -1.04 -14.08
CA VAL A 287 12.28 -1.22 -14.56
C VAL A 287 12.20 -1.63 -16.02
N VAL A 288 12.77 -0.81 -16.88
CA VAL A 288 12.71 -0.99 -18.33
C VAL A 288 14.13 -1.13 -18.89
N GLU A 289 14.33 -2.14 -19.74
CA GLU A 289 15.55 -2.40 -20.47
C GLU A 289 15.18 -2.58 -21.95
N GLU A 290 15.83 -1.83 -22.83
CA GLU A 290 15.57 -1.85 -24.30
C GLU A 290 14.08 -1.75 -24.66
N GLY A 291 13.32 -0.93 -23.93
CA GLY A 291 11.88 -0.72 -24.16
C GLY A 291 10.97 -1.81 -23.57
N VAL A 292 11.53 -2.84 -22.95
CA VAL A 292 10.78 -3.95 -22.34
C VAL A 292 10.74 -3.79 -20.81
N VAL A 293 9.58 -4.03 -20.21
CA VAL A 293 9.43 -4.06 -18.74
C VAL A 293 10.09 -5.35 -18.20
N VAL A 294 11.21 -5.22 -17.49
CA VAL A 294 11.98 -6.32 -16.91
C VAL A 294 11.80 -6.45 -15.40
N GLY A 295 11.14 -5.48 -14.77
CA GLY A 295 10.91 -5.52 -13.32
C GLY A 295 10.04 -4.37 -12.83
N ILE A 296 9.78 -4.39 -11.53
CA ILE A 296 9.15 -3.30 -10.78
C ILE A 296 9.92 -3.08 -9.49
N ILE A 297 10.08 -1.81 -9.10
CA ILE A 297 10.71 -1.43 -7.84
C ILE A 297 9.81 -0.47 -7.06
N THR A 298 9.73 -0.67 -5.75
CA THR A 298 8.83 0.05 -4.85
C THR A 298 9.58 0.59 -3.64
N GLU A 299 8.91 1.42 -2.81
CA GLU A 299 9.46 1.93 -1.54
C GLU A 299 10.05 0.79 -0.68
N ARG A 300 9.34 -0.34 -0.61
CA ARG A 300 9.76 -1.51 0.15
C ARG A 300 11.08 -2.08 -0.35
N ASP A 301 11.26 -2.15 -1.65
CA ASP A 301 12.46 -2.68 -2.28
C ASP A 301 13.66 -1.79 -2.01
N VAL A 302 13.44 -0.46 -2.02
CA VAL A 302 14.47 0.51 -1.66
C VAL A 302 14.89 0.34 -0.20
N ILE A 303 13.91 0.31 0.73
CA ILE A 303 14.21 0.12 2.15
C ILE A 303 14.98 -1.19 2.36
N TYR A 304 14.54 -2.28 1.75
CA TYR A 304 15.19 -3.57 1.89
C TYR A 304 16.60 -3.58 1.31
N GLY A 305 16.79 -2.96 0.14
CA GLY A 305 18.11 -2.79 -0.44
C GLY A 305 19.05 -2.03 0.48
N LEU A 306 18.58 -0.92 1.08
CA LEU A 306 19.36 -0.10 2.00
C LEU A 306 19.70 -0.83 3.32
N VAL A 307 18.80 -1.68 3.79
CA VAL A 307 18.93 -2.38 5.08
C VAL A 307 19.81 -3.63 4.98
N VAL A 308 19.80 -4.32 3.83
CA VAL A 308 20.41 -5.65 3.66
C VAL A 308 21.74 -5.60 2.92
N SER A 309 22.04 -4.52 2.20
CA SER A 309 23.32 -4.32 1.52
C SER A 309 24.36 -3.82 2.47
#